data_db67b98deb0d510d94271fdc3435cec9
#
_entry.id   db67b98deb0d510d94271fdc3435cec9
#
_cell.length_a   1.000
_cell.length_b   1.000
_cell.length_c   1.000
_cell.angle_alpha   90.00
_cell.angle_beta   90.00
_cell.angle_gamma   90.00
#
_symmetry.space_group_name_H-M   'P 1'
#
loop_
_entity.id
_entity.type
_entity.pdbx_description
1 polymer ?
#
loop_
_entity_poly.entity_id
_entity_poly.type
_entity_poly.pdbx_seq_one_letter_code
_entity_poly.pdbx_strand_id
1 'polypeptide(L)'
;MTAMRRGGALLMALWTIAVLSVMVLSFAYEAHQQSGINVYVRERNRVNRFTEAGQAIAEVILLNYSSVADWTEDQDTEKLLEDDRWICEKQSLKMYANCTVGPLVLDEEHPESGTVTVEIQTANAGSQGIININQLYSGGGDGKYMERWWMLFKAYNIPEELSTPTDGTINLWNILIASWDDWRDEDDTVTAIDGDETGAEAAWYEEYEEQEKIDEEDRRRPRNGPIPDVHELAYLRGWRDYPQVLCGGVINPWEKPEDQITVKKPGIEHLFTTVGTKKIDINNCHSLDALVTVPGVYENPEDNDALDEALGVAQAILDALKVKPDYAVDETRDWWPFKDWNDLTERVEEDVGSDAGQYFAYKPDDSTVFKVKITGESMGMTHEVNAECYVKNGKVRYIRWRED
;
A
#
# COMPACT_ATOMS: atom_id res chain seq x y z
N MET A 1 -64.81 -62.61 -1.54
CA MET A 1 -64.39 -61.23 -2.10
C MET A 1 -63.94 -60.24 -1.05
N THR A 2 -63.81 -60.53 0.21
CA THR A 2 -63.47 -59.58 1.30
C THR A 2 -62.00 -59.47 1.66
N ALA A 3 -61.15 -60.41 1.24
CA ALA A 3 -59.70 -60.38 1.52
C ALA A 3 -58.89 -59.41 0.61
N MET A 4 -59.35 -59.21 -0.63
CA MET A 4 -58.68 -58.30 -1.58
C MET A 4 -58.84 -56.81 -1.24
N ARG A 5 -59.90 -56.43 -0.52
CA ARG A 5 -60.10 -55.02 -0.09
C ARG A 5 -59.22 -54.61 1.10
N ARG A 6 -58.79 -55.56 1.95
CA ARG A 6 -57.91 -55.26 3.10
C ARG A 6 -56.46 -55.00 2.70
N GLY A 7 -55.95 -55.65 1.63
CA GLY A 7 -54.59 -55.43 1.11
C GLY A 7 -54.42 -54.06 0.45
N GLY A 8 -55.45 -53.56 -0.27
CA GLY A 8 -55.43 -52.24 -0.88
C GLY A 8 -55.40 -51.11 0.11
N ALA A 9 -56.16 -51.23 1.23
CA ALA A 9 -56.14 -50.19 2.28
C ALA A 9 -54.79 -50.11 3.00
N LEU A 10 -54.12 -51.22 3.23
CA LEU A 10 -52.79 -51.26 3.84
C LEU A 10 -51.71 -50.61 2.91
N LEU A 11 -51.81 -50.91 1.61
CA LEU A 11 -50.93 -50.32 0.59
C LEU A 11 -51.11 -48.78 0.49
N MET A 12 -52.36 -48.30 0.52
CA MET A 12 -52.67 -46.87 0.56
C MET A 12 -52.16 -46.20 1.84
N ALA A 13 -52.34 -46.84 2.99
CA ALA A 13 -51.82 -46.30 4.27
C ALA A 13 -50.27 -46.24 4.27
N LEU A 14 -49.58 -47.26 3.77
CA LEU A 14 -48.14 -47.27 3.63
C LEU A 14 -47.67 -46.15 2.69
N TRP A 15 -48.35 -45.97 1.56
CA TRP A 15 -48.04 -44.95 0.58
C TRP A 15 -48.23 -43.52 1.12
N THR A 16 -49.33 -43.27 1.85
CA THR A 16 -49.57 -41.99 2.50
C THR A 16 -48.53 -41.71 3.59
N ILE A 17 -48.13 -42.70 4.37
CA ILE A 17 -47.06 -42.53 5.37
C ILE A 17 -45.73 -42.19 4.69
N ALA A 18 -45.39 -42.90 3.59
CA ALA A 18 -44.18 -42.64 2.85
C ALA A 18 -44.17 -41.21 2.27
N VAL A 19 -45.24 -40.75 1.65
CA VAL A 19 -45.38 -39.40 1.11
C VAL A 19 -45.29 -38.34 2.23
N LEU A 20 -45.98 -38.54 3.34
CA LEU A 20 -45.92 -37.64 4.51
C LEU A 20 -44.50 -37.60 5.10
N SER A 21 -43.80 -38.71 5.17
CA SER A 21 -42.42 -38.80 5.64
C SER A 21 -41.46 -37.97 4.76
N VAL A 22 -41.60 -38.10 3.44
CA VAL A 22 -40.81 -37.31 2.48
C VAL A 22 -41.12 -35.83 2.63
N MET A 23 -42.40 -35.44 2.77
CA MET A 23 -42.76 -34.04 2.99
C MET A 23 -42.17 -33.49 4.30
N VAL A 24 -42.24 -34.23 5.41
CA VAL A 24 -41.67 -33.79 6.70
C VAL A 24 -40.14 -33.65 6.59
N LEU A 25 -39.46 -34.57 5.91
CA LEU A 25 -38.01 -34.48 5.66
C LEU A 25 -37.67 -33.25 4.82
N SER A 26 -38.44 -32.98 3.77
CA SER A 26 -38.25 -31.79 2.91
C SER A 26 -38.40 -30.49 3.72
N PHE A 27 -39.47 -30.35 4.52
CA PHE A 27 -39.67 -29.19 5.39
C PHE A 27 -38.56 -29.05 6.45
N ALA A 28 -38.12 -30.16 7.04
CA ALA A 28 -37.03 -30.13 8.01
C ALA A 28 -35.71 -29.68 7.37
N TYR A 29 -35.45 -30.11 6.15
CA TYR A 29 -34.29 -29.69 5.38
C TYR A 29 -34.33 -28.19 5.02
N GLU A 30 -35.48 -27.73 4.49
CA GLU A 30 -35.69 -26.30 4.19
C GLU A 30 -35.58 -25.42 5.45
N ALA A 31 -36.17 -25.84 6.57
CA ALA A 31 -36.06 -25.10 7.83
C ALA A 31 -34.60 -25.03 8.33
N HIS A 32 -33.84 -26.11 8.16
CA HIS A 32 -32.42 -26.12 8.52
C HIS A 32 -31.60 -25.19 7.62
N GLN A 33 -31.83 -25.21 6.31
CA GLN A 33 -31.17 -24.27 5.36
C GLN A 33 -31.54 -22.82 5.67
N GLN A 34 -32.80 -22.50 5.89
CA GLN A 34 -33.23 -21.16 6.25
C GLN A 34 -32.62 -20.68 7.57
N SER A 35 -32.54 -21.57 8.56
CA SER A 35 -31.84 -21.26 9.82
C SER A 35 -30.37 -20.92 9.59
N GLY A 36 -29.66 -21.69 8.76
CA GLY A 36 -28.27 -21.42 8.38
C GLY A 36 -28.09 -20.08 7.66
N ILE A 37 -28.97 -19.78 6.70
CA ILE A 37 -28.97 -18.50 5.98
C ILE A 37 -29.21 -17.33 6.94
N ASN A 38 -30.19 -17.46 7.86
CA ASN A 38 -30.50 -16.40 8.82
C ASN A 38 -29.33 -16.13 9.77
N VAL A 39 -28.62 -17.16 10.22
CA VAL A 39 -27.40 -17.01 11.02
C VAL A 39 -26.33 -16.27 10.20
N TYR A 40 -26.08 -16.70 8.98
CA TYR A 40 -25.09 -16.07 8.09
C TYR A 40 -25.41 -14.58 7.87
N VAL A 41 -26.64 -14.24 7.50
CA VAL A 41 -27.06 -12.85 7.26
C VAL A 41 -26.92 -12.00 8.52
N ARG A 42 -27.28 -12.56 9.68
CA ARG A 42 -27.13 -11.86 10.96
C ARG A 42 -25.67 -11.57 11.29
N GLU A 43 -24.80 -12.56 11.14
CA GLU A 43 -23.37 -12.38 11.42
C GLU A 43 -22.72 -11.43 10.42
N ARG A 44 -23.05 -11.50 9.13
CA ARG A 44 -22.60 -10.53 8.12
C ARG A 44 -23.01 -9.10 8.48
N ASN A 45 -24.28 -8.90 8.88
CA ASN A 45 -24.74 -7.58 9.31
C ASN A 45 -24.02 -7.10 10.58
N ARG A 46 -23.66 -8.04 11.48
CA ARG A 46 -22.89 -7.70 12.68
C ARG A 46 -21.47 -7.25 12.33
N VAL A 47 -20.79 -7.98 11.48
CA VAL A 47 -19.43 -7.63 11.02
C VAL A 47 -19.43 -6.28 10.30
N ASN A 48 -20.43 -6.00 9.45
CA ASN A 48 -20.56 -4.69 8.80
C ASN A 48 -20.73 -3.55 9.83
N ARG A 49 -21.52 -3.77 10.90
CA ARG A 49 -21.64 -2.76 11.98
C ARG A 49 -20.33 -2.54 12.73
N PHE A 50 -19.51 -3.58 12.88
CA PHE A 50 -18.19 -3.44 13.48
C PHE A 50 -17.26 -2.61 12.60
N THR A 51 -17.29 -2.79 11.28
CA THR A 51 -16.52 -1.93 10.37
C THR A 51 -17.03 -0.49 10.35
N GLU A 52 -18.35 -0.25 10.42
CA GLU A 52 -18.92 1.10 10.57
C GLU A 52 -18.46 1.77 11.89
N ALA A 53 -18.44 1.02 12.99
CA ALA A 53 -17.91 1.52 14.26
C ALA A 53 -16.38 1.80 14.16
N GLY A 54 -15.64 0.91 13.50
CA GLY A 54 -14.22 1.11 13.21
C GLY A 54 -13.96 2.36 12.38
N GLN A 55 -14.81 2.67 11.40
CA GLN A 55 -14.73 3.93 10.65
C GLN A 55 -14.90 5.13 11.56
N ALA A 56 -15.89 5.13 12.45
CA ALA A 56 -16.10 6.23 13.39
C ALA A 56 -14.89 6.40 14.33
N ILE A 57 -14.28 5.31 14.78
CA ILE A 57 -13.06 5.34 15.58
C ILE A 57 -11.91 5.96 14.78
N ALA A 58 -11.69 5.52 13.54
CA ALA A 58 -10.68 6.06 12.66
C ALA A 58 -10.85 7.58 12.44
N GLU A 59 -12.09 8.03 12.20
CA GLU A 59 -12.40 9.45 12.02
C GLU A 59 -12.10 10.26 13.28
N VAL A 60 -12.44 9.76 14.47
CA VAL A 60 -12.10 10.43 15.75
C VAL A 60 -10.59 10.55 15.92
N ILE A 61 -9.83 9.50 15.63
CA ILE A 61 -8.38 9.50 15.71
C ILE A 61 -7.79 10.54 14.75
N LEU A 62 -8.20 10.52 13.48
CA LEU A 62 -7.70 11.41 12.45
C LEU A 62 -8.07 12.88 12.71
N LEU A 63 -9.25 13.16 13.25
CA LEU A 63 -9.68 14.53 13.59
C LEU A 63 -8.94 15.10 14.79
N ASN A 64 -8.62 14.26 15.77
CA ASN A 64 -7.85 14.68 16.95
C ASN A 64 -6.35 14.72 16.71
N TYR A 65 -5.91 14.13 15.62
CA TYR A 65 -4.51 14.03 15.25
C TYR A 65 -3.83 15.41 15.19
N SER A 66 -4.42 16.42 14.53
CA SER A 66 -3.86 17.78 14.42
C SER A 66 -3.76 18.48 15.78
N SER A 67 -4.67 18.20 16.71
CA SER A 67 -4.63 18.76 18.07
C SER A 67 -3.57 18.10 18.94
N VAL A 68 -3.22 16.86 18.65
CA VAL A 68 -2.17 16.11 19.36
C VAL A 68 -0.76 16.47 18.87
N ALA A 69 -0.61 16.81 17.59
CA ALA A 69 0.66 17.25 17.02
C ALA A 69 1.16 18.59 17.56
N ASP A 70 0.24 19.47 18.02
CA ASP A 70 0.56 20.77 18.63
C ASP A 70 0.88 20.69 20.13
N TRP A 71 0.82 19.50 20.72
CA TRP A 71 1.13 19.34 22.13
C TRP A 71 2.64 19.38 22.36
N THR A 72 3.10 20.54 22.73
CA THR A 72 4.47 20.77 23.17
C THR A 72 4.72 20.06 24.50
N GLU A 73 6.00 19.77 24.78
CA GLU A 73 6.52 19.05 25.94
C GLU A 73 6.02 19.52 27.33
N ASP A 74 5.44 20.73 27.42
CA ASP A 74 5.03 21.40 28.66
C ASP A 74 3.58 21.14 29.10
N GLN A 75 2.78 20.41 28.33
CA GLN A 75 1.42 20.08 28.76
C GLN A 75 1.35 18.69 29.40
N ASP A 76 0.72 18.63 30.55
CA ASP A 76 0.48 17.43 31.37
C ASP A 76 -0.35 16.41 30.60
N THR A 77 0.32 15.73 29.67
CA THR A 77 -0.28 14.77 28.73
C THR A 77 -0.85 13.54 29.45
N GLU A 78 -0.43 13.27 30.70
CA GLU A 78 -0.99 12.20 31.52
C GLU A 78 -2.47 12.44 31.87
N LYS A 79 -2.87 13.68 32.13
CA LYS A 79 -4.25 14.00 32.53
C LYS A 79 -5.28 13.89 31.39
N LEU A 80 -4.87 14.25 30.18
CA LEU A 80 -5.75 14.19 29.01
C LEU A 80 -5.93 12.76 28.45
N LEU A 81 -4.97 11.86 28.74
CA LEU A 81 -4.99 10.47 28.31
C LEU A 81 -5.64 9.53 29.33
N GLU A 82 -5.88 9.98 30.57
CA GLU A 82 -6.56 9.15 31.56
C GLU A 82 -8.02 8.89 31.23
N ASP A 83 -8.71 9.84 30.59
CA ASP A 83 -10.12 9.71 30.19
C ASP A 83 -10.31 8.98 28.86
N ASP A 84 -9.28 8.96 28.00
CA ASP A 84 -9.35 8.38 26.63
C ASP A 84 -8.48 7.12 26.47
N ARG A 85 -8.29 6.34 27.52
CA ARG A 85 -7.43 5.13 27.56
C ARG A 85 -7.79 4.05 26.53
N TRP A 86 -8.97 4.11 25.98
CA TRP A 86 -9.47 3.11 25.04
C TRP A 86 -9.07 3.36 23.58
N ILE A 87 -8.60 4.58 23.24
CA ILE A 87 -8.40 4.97 21.84
C ILE A 87 -7.04 4.50 21.30
N CYS A 88 -5.98 4.44 22.13
CA CYS A 88 -4.66 3.95 21.68
C CYS A 88 -3.73 3.65 22.85
N GLU A 89 -2.83 2.72 22.66
CA GLU A 89 -1.61 2.69 23.47
C GLU A 89 -0.90 4.05 23.37
N LYS A 90 -0.58 4.63 24.50
CA LYS A 90 -0.13 6.03 24.72
C LYS A 90 0.97 6.54 23.76
N GLN A 91 1.59 5.69 22.96
CA GLN A 91 2.82 6.00 22.23
C GLN A 91 2.64 6.27 20.76
N SER A 92 1.74 5.58 20.06
CA SER A 92 1.64 5.66 18.61
C SER A 92 0.84 6.85 18.09
N LEU A 93 -0.19 7.31 18.79
CA LEU A 93 -0.96 8.49 18.40
C LEU A 93 -0.24 9.82 18.64
N LYS A 94 0.60 9.88 19.67
CA LYS A 94 1.18 11.14 20.13
C LYS A 94 2.04 11.84 19.10
N MET A 95 2.53 11.14 18.08
CA MET A 95 3.57 11.74 17.26
C MET A 95 3.34 11.63 15.75
N TYR A 96 2.70 10.58 15.19
CA TYR A 96 2.81 10.35 13.73
C TYR A 96 1.62 9.69 13.06
N ALA A 97 0.45 9.60 13.71
CA ALA A 97 -0.78 8.99 13.18
C ALA A 97 -0.63 7.56 12.62
N ASN A 98 0.45 6.87 12.94
CA ASN A 98 0.58 5.45 12.69
C ASN A 98 0.17 4.71 13.94
N CYS A 99 -1.00 4.12 13.94
CA CYS A 99 -1.49 3.40 15.10
C CYS A 99 -2.33 2.19 14.69
N THR A 100 -2.32 1.21 15.58
CA THR A 100 -3.26 0.09 15.55
C THR A 100 -4.09 0.14 16.82
N VAL A 101 -5.41 0.20 16.66
CA VAL A 101 -6.37 0.18 17.76
C VAL A 101 -7.16 -1.11 17.69
N GLY A 102 -7.12 -1.87 18.76
CA GLY A 102 -7.85 -3.14 18.84
C GLY A 102 -6.95 -4.37 18.98
N PRO A 103 -7.54 -5.57 18.95
CA PRO A 103 -8.97 -5.81 18.74
C PRO A 103 -9.86 -5.27 19.88
N LEU A 104 -10.85 -4.45 19.54
CA LEU A 104 -11.81 -3.90 20.48
C LEU A 104 -13.07 -4.75 20.49
N VAL A 105 -13.54 -5.12 21.67
CA VAL A 105 -14.84 -5.73 21.88
C VAL A 105 -15.86 -4.62 22.04
N LEU A 106 -16.81 -4.51 21.09
CA LEU A 106 -17.82 -3.44 21.10
C LEU A 106 -19.03 -3.76 21.97
N ASP A 107 -19.21 -5.03 22.35
CA ASP A 107 -20.28 -5.49 23.23
C ASP A 107 -19.67 -6.19 24.45
N GLU A 108 -19.49 -5.45 25.53
CA GLU A 108 -18.88 -5.96 26.76
C GLU A 108 -19.71 -7.04 27.47
N GLU A 109 -21.04 -7.03 27.24
CA GLU A 109 -21.93 -8.06 27.80
C GLU A 109 -21.79 -9.39 27.04
N HIS A 110 -21.39 -9.29 25.76
CA HIS A 110 -21.21 -10.44 24.86
C HIS A 110 -19.86 -10.36 24.12
N PRO A 111 -18.73 -10.56 24.81
CA PRO A 111 -17.40 -10.44 24.22
C PRO A 111 -17.14 -11.42 23.07
N GLU A 112 -17.89 -12.53 23.04
CA GLU A 112 -17.90 -13.50 21.93
C GLU A 112 -18.59 -12.98 20.67
N SER A 113 -19.25 -11.82 20.74
CA SER A 113 -20.00 -11.25 19.61
C SER A 113 -19.08 -10.83 18.46
N GLY A 114 -17.83 -10.50 18.73
CA GLY A 114 -16.83 -10.15 17.75
C GLY A 114 -15.98 -8.94 18.14
N THR A 115 -15.06 -8.59 17.27
CA THR A 115 -14.09 -7.52 17.50
C THR A 115 -13.95 -6.62 16.27
N VAL A 116 -13.41 -5.42 16.49
CA VAL A 116 -12.96 -4.52 15.44
C VAL A 116 -11.52 -4.11 15.68
N THR A 117 -10.72 -4.10 14.61
CA THR A 117 -9.37 -3.57 14.60
C THR A 117 -9.28 -2.44 13.58
N VAL A 118 -8.64 -1.35 13.96
CA VAL A 118 -8.41 -0.17 13.12
C VAL A 118 -6.91 0.08 13.03
N GLU A 119 -6.37 0.05 11.84
CA GLU A 119 -4.97 0.38 11.55
C GLU A 119 -4.95 1.68 10.73
N ILE A 120 -4.16 2.65 11.17
CA ILE A 120 -3.97 3.92 10.48
C ILE A 120 -2.47 4.12 10.26
N GLN A 121 -2.09 4.48 9.04
CA GLN A 121 -0.72 4.84 8.69
C GLN A 121 -0.70 5.94 7.65
N THR A 122 0.39 6.72 7.60
CA THR A 122 0.61 7.66 6.51
C THR A 122 0.86 6.92 5.20
N ALA A 123 0.41 7.46 4.08
CA ALA A 123 0.52 6.80 2.78
C ALA A 123 1.99 6.56 2.35
N ASN A 124 2.92 7.39 2.86
CA ASN A 124 4.34 7.31 2.55
C ASN A 124 5.16 6.69 3.70
N ALA A 125 4.58 5.71 4.40
CA ALA A 125 5.18 5.02 5.55
C ALA A 125 5.20 3.50 5.35
N GLY A 126 5.87 2.80 6.28
CA GLY A 126 5.95 1.34 6.30
C GLY A 126 7.06 0.78 5.41
N SER A 127 6.83 -0.41 4.88
CA SER A 127 7.75 -1.13 3.98
C SER A 127 7.20 -1.27 2.55
N GLN A 128 5.97 -0.81 2.30
CA GLN A 128 5.27 -0.93 1.03
C GLN A 128 4.51 0.35 0.71
N GLY A 129 4.43 0.71 -0.58
CA GLY A 129 3.67 1.86 -1.04
C GLY A 129 4.15 3.19 -0.44
N ILE A 130 5.46 3.40 -0.39
CA ILE A 130 6.10 4.56 0.26
C ILE A 130 6.33 5.69 -0.72
N ILE A 131 6.74 5.36 -1.94
CA ILE A 131 7.15 6.31 -2.97
C ILE A 131 5.95 6.65 -3.83
N ASN A 132 5.50 7.92 -3.81
CA ASN A 132 4.44 8.34 -4.72
C ASN A 132 5.02 8.47 -6.15
N ILE A 133 4.61 7.55 -7.03
CA ILE A 133 5.10 7.50 -8.40
C ILE A 133 4.79 8.76 -9.20
N ASN A 134 3.68 9.44 -8.89
CA ASN A 134 3.29 10.70 -9.52
C ASN A 134 4.08 11.92 -9.01
N GLN A 135 4.82 11.76 -7.91
CA GLN A 135 5.59 12.82 -7.26
C GLN A 135 7.11 12.59 -7.35
N LEU A 136 7.55 11.54 -8.05
CA LEU A 136 8.96 11.36 -8.37
C LEU A 136 9.47 12.53 -9.22
N TYR A 137 8.63 13.03 -10.12
CA TYR A 137 8.86 14.22 -10.91
C TYR A 137 8.26 15.44 -10.20
N SER A 138 9.06 16.41 -9.83
CA SER A 138 8.61 17.76 -9.52
C SER A 138 9.07 18.65 -10.67
N GLY A 139 8.14 19.02 -11.56
CA GLY A 139 8.39 19.79 -12.77
C GLY A 139 9.19 21.07 -12.55
N GLY A 140 10.48 21.00 -12.68
CA GLY A 140 11.42 22.07 -12.37
C GLY A 140 12.82 21.87 -12.95
N GLY A 141 13.05 20.88 -13.79
CA GLY A 141 14.28 20.80 -14.62
C GLY A 141 15.60 20.50 -13.90
N ASP A 142 15.57 20.03 -12.67
CA ASP A 142 16.79 19.78 -11.89
C ASP A 142 17.36 18.35 -12.03
N GLY A 143 16.88 17.54 -12.98
CA GLY A 143 17.47 16.23 -13.29
C GLY A 143 17.41 15.18 -12.15
N LYS A 144 17.14 15.61 -10.92
CA LYS A 144 17.17 14.75 -9.71
C LYS A 144 16.12 13.64 -9.70
N TYR A 145 15.08 13.73 -10.52
CA TYR A 145 14.12 12.63 -10.65
C TYR A 145 14.75 11.42 -11.34
N MET A 146 15.63 11.64 -12.33
CA MET A 146 16.35 10.56 -12.99
C MET A 146 17.29 9.87 -12.01
N GLU A 147 18.00 10.64 -11.19
CA GLU A 147 18.88 10.12 -10.15
C GLU A 147 18.12 9.19 -9.16
N ARG A 148 16.89 9.57 -8.78
CA ARG A 148 16.04 8.73 -7.93
C ARG A 148 15.66 7.41 -8.58
N TRP A 149 15.35 7.43 -9.89
CA TRP A 149 15.10 6.21 -10.65
C TRP A 149 16.35 5.34 -10.73
N TRP A 150 17.52 5.92 -11.01
CA TRP A 150 18.78 5.19 -11.08
C TRP A 150 19.10 4.48 -9.77
N MET A 151 18.97 5.18 -8.64
CA MET A 151 19.19 4.58 -7.33
C MET A 151 18.19 3.45 -7.03
N LEU A 152 16.93 3.62 -7.43
CA LEU A 152 15.94 2.57 -7.30
C LEU A 152 16.29 1.34 -8.17
N PHE A 153 16.69 1.56 -9.41
CA PHE A 153 17.07 0.47 -10.31
C PHE A 153 18.32 -0.27 -9.81
N LYS A 154 19.32 0.46 -9.31
CA LYS A 154 20.49 -0.14 -8.65
C LYS A 154 20.08 -1.00 -7.44
N ALA A 155 19.23 -0.48 -6.57
CA ALA A 155 18.77 -1.19 -5.37
C ALA A 155 18.03 -2.50 -5.68
N TYR A 156 17.41 -2.59 -6.87
CA TYR A 156 16.69 -3.78 -7.32
C TYR A 156 17.45 -4.65 -8.31
N ASN A 157 18.72 -4.30 -8.57
CA ASN A 157 19.57 -5.00 -9.55
C ASN A 157 18.92 -5.04 -10.95
N ILE A 158 18.27 -3.94 -11.35
CA ILE A 158 17.78 -3.77 -12.72
C ILE A 158 18.96 -3.28 -13.56
N PRO A 159 19.33 -3.98 -14.64
CA PRO A 159 20.49 -3.59 -15.45
C PRO A 159 20.20 -2.31 -16.22
N GLU A 160 21.20 -1.44 -16.33
CA GLU A 160 21.14 -0.27 -17.20
C GLU A 160 21.13 -0.70 -18.67
N GLU A 161 22.10 -1.55 -19.05
CA GLU A 161 22.18 -2.13 -20.38
C GLU A 161 21.67 -3.57 -20.36
N LEU A 162 20.82 -3.91 -21.33
CA LEU A 162 20.27 -5.25 -21.49
C LEU A 162 20.47 -5.73 -22.92
N SER A 163 21.16 -6.86 -23.07
CA SER A 163 21.27 -7.54 -24.36
C SER A 163 19.99 -8.32 -24.65
N THR A 164 19.37 -8.07 -25.79
CA THR A 164 18.14 -8.72 -26.23
C THR A 164 18.37 -9.55 -27.49
N PRO A 165 17.60 -10.61 -27.71
CA PRO A 165 17.73 -11.45 -28.90
C PRO A 165 17.37 -10.74 -30.20
N THR A 166 16.55 -9.68 -30.16
CA THR A 166 15.98 -9.01 -31.33
C THR A 166 16.63 -7.67 -31.62
N ASP A 167 16.85 -6.86 -30.59
CA ASP A 167 17.18 -5.44 -30.75
C ASP A 167 18.65 -5.12 -30.40
N GLY A 168 19.44 -6.13 -30.05
CA GLY A 168 20.82 -5.97 -29.60
C GLY A 168 20.88 -5.47 -28.15
N THR A 169 21.81 -4.56 -27.84
CA THR A 169 21.93 -3.97 -26.51
C THR A 169 21.06 -2.72 -26.43
N ILE A 170 20.16 -2.66 -25.47
CA ILE A 170 19.30 -1.51 -25.19
C ILE A 170 19.69 -0.87 -23.86
N ASN A 171 19.52 0.45 -23.70
CA ASN A 171 19.54 1.11 -22.39
C ASN A 171 18.14 0.98 -21.77
N LEU A 172 17.98 0.02 -20.87
CA LEU A 172 16.69 -0.29 -20.27
C LEU A 172 16.21 0.84 -19.35
N TRP A 173 17.11 1.47 -18.59
CA TRP A 173 16.74 2.56 -17.70
C TRP A 173 16.12 3.72 -18.45
N ASN A 174 16.74 4.14 -19.57
CA ASN A 174 16.25 5.23 -20.39
C ASN A 174 14.85 4.90 -20.95
N ILE A 175 14.61 3.67 -21.41
CA ILE A 175 13.31 3.25 -21.90
C ILE A 175 12.24 3.30 -20.80
N LEU A 176 12.56 2.78 -19.61
CA LEU A 176 11.61 2.75 -18.49
C LEU A 176 11.23 4.15 -18.01
N ILE A 177 12.23 5.03 -17.85
CA ILE A 177 12.02 6.40 -17.35
C ILE A 177 11.27 7.24 -18.41
N ALA A 178 11.72 7.23 -19.66
CA ALA A 178 11.12 8.03 -20.73
C ALA A 178 9.67 7.60 -20.99
N SER A 179 9.39 6.29 -21.04
CA SER A 179 8.01 5.80 -21.21
C SER A 179 7.10 6.12 -20.05
N TRP A 180 7.62 6.20 -18.83
CA TRP A 180 6.87 6.63 -17.67
C TRP A 180 6.57 8.14 -17.71
N ASP A 181 7.48 8.95 -18.24
CA ASP A 181 7.30 10.39 -18.39
C ASP A 181 6.25 10.70 -19.47
N ASP A 182 6.41 10.12 -20.69
CA ASP A 182 5.46 10.26 -21.79
C ASP A 182 4.04 9.78 -21.45
N TRP A 183 3.91 8.74 -20.59
CA TRP A 183 2.59 8.27 -20.16
C TRP A 183 1.81 9.31 -19.36
N ARG A 184 2.51 10.24 -18.72
CA ARG A 184 1.97 11.16 -17.72
C ARG A 184 1.89 12.60 -18.17
N ASP A 185 2.78 13.06 -19.03
CA ASP A 185 2.80 14.44 -19.45
C ASP A 185 1.64 14.75 -20.43
N GLU A 186 1.47 16.00 -20.78
CA GLU A 186 0.31 16.44 -21.58
C GLU A 186 0.66 16.66 -23.06
N ASP A 187 1.94 16.49 -23.44
CA ASP A 187 2.34 16.73 -24.82
C ASP A 187 2.49 15.41 -25.60
N ASP A 188 2.71 15.50 -26.90
CA ASP A 188 2.88 14.34 -27.80
C ASP A 188 4.35 14.20 -28.25
N THR A 189 5.29 14.78 -27.49
CA THR A 189 6.72 14.79 -27.85
C THR A 189 7.42 13.65 -27.12
N VAL A 190 7.94 12.70 -27.88
CA VAL A 190 8.69 11.57 -27.30
C VAL A 190 9.86 12.07 -26.46
N THR A 191 9.89 11.65 -25.20
CA THR A 191 10.98 11.97 -24.26
C THR A 191 12.28 11.35 -24.74
N ALA A 192 13.31 12.20 -24.85
CA ALA A 192 14.66 11.79 -25.17
C ALA A 192 15.57 11.89 -23.94
N ILE A 193 16.26 10.78 -23.62
CA ILE A 193 17.29 10.74 -22.59
C ILE A 193 18.64 10.49 -23.27
N ASP A 194 19.65 11.29 -22.93
CA ASP A 194 20.99 11.26 -23.54
C ASP A 194 21.00 11.42 -25.06
N GLY A 195 19.96 12.02 -25.62
CA GLY A 195 19.82 12.27 -27.06
C GLY A 195 19.11 11.16 -27.83
N ASP A 196 18.74 10.08 -27.18
CA ASP A 196 17.98 8.97 -27.74
C ASP A 196 16.48 9.11 -27.39
N GLU A 197 15.61 9.09 -28.40
CA GLU A 197 14.15 9.07 -28.26
C GLU A 197 13.71 7.68 -27.81
N THR A 198 13.73 7.44 -26.49
CA THR A 198 13.45 6.14 -25.90
C THR A 198 12.06 6.03 -25.29
N GLY A 199 11.33 7.13 -25.21
CA GLY A 199 9.97 7.19 -24.72
C GLY A 199 8.92 6.55 -25.64
N ALA A 200 7.65 6.64 -25.29
CA ALA A 200 6.55 6.06 -26.05
C ALA A 200 5.27 6.89 -25.92
N GLU A 201 5.00 7.67 -26.94
CA GLU A 201 3.75 8.42 -27.14
C GLU A 201 2.67 7.60 -27.85
N ALA A 202 1.48 8.18 -27.99
CA ALA A 202 0.31 7.55 -28.59
C ALA A 202 0.61 6.85 -29.93
N ALA A 203 1.44 7.45 -30.81
CA ALA A 203 1.82 6.88 -32.08
C ALA A 203 2.59 5.56 -31.95
N TRP A 204 3.45 5.45 -30.94
CA TRP A 204 4.18 4.20 -30.67
C TRP A 204 3.23 3.08 -30.24
N TYR A 205 2.28 3.37 -29.36
CA TYR A 205 1.30 2.38 -28.92
C TYR A 205 0.39 1.94 -30.06
N GLU A 206 -0.06 2.86 -30.94
CA GLU A 206 -0.89 2.54 -32.08
C GLU A 206 -0.16 1.58 -33.05
N GLU A 207 1.09 1.87 -33.40
CA GLU A 207 1.91 1.02 -34.28
C GLU A 207 2.13 -0.37 -33.65
N TYR A 208 2.50 -0.43 -32.37
CA TYR A 208 2.74 -1.69 -31.67
C TYR A 208 1.48 -2.55 -31.61
N GLU A 209 0.35 -1.97 -31.24
CA GLU A 209 -0.92 -2.68 -31.07
C GLU A 209 -1.51 -3.15 -32.39
N GLU A 210 -1.24 -2.44 -33.49
CA GLU A 210 -1.55 -2.92 -34.83
C GLU A 210 -0.71 -4.14 -35.23
N GLN A 211 0.58 -4.13 -34.92
CA GLN A 211 1.47 -5.25 -35.17
C GLN A 211 1.04 -6.50 -34.40
N GLU A 212 0.68 -6.34 -33.14
CA GLU A 212 0.20 -7.42 -32.26
C GLU A 212 -1.26 -7.82 -32.51
N LYS A 213 -1.98 -7.11 -33.40
CA LYS A 213 -3.40 -7.34 -33.74
C LYS A 213 -4.36 -7.24 -32.55
N ILE A 214 -4.10 -6.30 -31.67
CA ILE A 214 -4.97 -6.01 -30.53
C ILE A 214 -6.25 -5.33 -31.04
N ASP A 215 -7.41 -5.79 -30.56
CA ASP A 215 -8.69 -5.21 -30.92
C ASP A 215 -8.77 -3.74 -30.49
N GLU A 216 -9.39 -2.88 -31.30
CA GLU A 216 -9.40 -1.43 -31.09
C GLU A 216 -9.95 -1.01 -29.72
N GLU A 217 -10.90 -1.80 -29.16
CA GLU A 217 -11.48 -1.57 -27.84
C GLU A 217 -10.54 -1.89 -26.67
N ASP A 218 -9.52 -2.73 -26.92
CA ASP A 218 -8.52 -3.15 -25.93
C ASP A 218 -7.21 -2.36 -26.01
N ARG A 219 -7.10 -1.45 -27.00
CA ARG A 219 -5.89 -0.64 -27.20
C ARG A 219 -5.68 0.33 -26.08
N ARG A 220 -4.43 0.47 -25.66
CA ARG A 220 -3.99 1.36 -24.59
C ARG A 220 -3.36 2.62 -25.19
N ARG A 221 -3.55 3.73 -24.52
CA ARG A 221 -2.96 5.03 -24.91
C ARG A 221 -2.39 5.70 -23.68
N PRO A 222 -1.35 6.53 -23.85
CA PRO A 222 -0.88 7.39 -22.78
C PRO A 222 -2.03 8.15 -22.14
N ARG A 223 -1.96 8.26 -20.83
CA ARG A 223 -3.04 8.90 -20.06
C ARG A 223 -2.99 10.42 -20.18
N ASN A 224 -1.80 10.97 -20.42
CA ASN A 224 -1.50 12.40 -20.38
C ASN A 224 -1.97 12.99 -19.03
N GLY A 225 -1.56 12.33 -17.93
CA GLY A 225 -1.95 12.70 -16.57
C GLY A 225 -1.47 11.73 -15.51
N PRO A 226 -1.78 12.00 -14.24
CA PRO A 226 -1.31 11.18 -13.13
C PRO A 226 -1.77 9.71 -13.23
N ILE A 227 -0.87 8.79 -12.93
CA ILE A 227 -1.15 7.35 -12.84
C ILE A 227 -2.07 7.09 -11.63
N PRO A 228 -3.28 6.55 -11.80
CA PRO A 228 -4.23 6.31 -10.72
C PRO A 228 -3.97 4.99 -9.99
N ASP A 229 -3.32 4.03 -10.66
CA ASP A 229 -3.04 2.70 -10.14
C ASP A 229 -1.63 2.28 -10.57
N VAL A 230 -0.82 1.79 -9.63
CA VAL A 230 0.56 1.35 -9.88
C VAL A 230 0.62 0.25 -10.96
N HIS A 231 -0.41 -0.59 -11.05
CA HIS A 231 -0.50 -1.64 -12.06
C HIS A 231 -0.56 -1.10 -13.51
N GLU A 232 -0.86 0.19 -13.72
CA GLU A 232 -0.78 0.80 -15.06
C GLU A 232 0.64 0.76 -15.63
N LEU A 233 1.67 0.71 -14.78
CA LEU A 233 3.04 0.56 -15.24
C LEU A 233 3.23 -0.68 -16.15
N ALA A 234 2.48 -1.74 -15.91
CA ALA A 234 2.54 -2.93 -16.74
C ALA A 234 2.05 -2.72 -18.20
N TYR A 235 1.51 -1.56 -18.52
CA TYR A 235 1.10 -1.22 -19.90
C TYR A 235 2.13 -0.39 -20.65
N LEU A 236 3.09 0.22 -19.94
CA LEU A 236 4.09 1.11 -20.51
C LEU A 236 5.17 0.31 -21.26
N ARG A 237 5.71 0.93 -22.33
CA ARG A 237 6.88 0.40 -23.05
C ARG A 237 8.02 0.10 -22.10
N GLY A 238 8.71 -1.01 -22.29
CA GLY A 238 9.79 -1.48 -21.41
C GLY A 238 9.27 -2.14 -20.12
N TRP A 239 8.34 -1.53 -19.41
CA TRP A 239 7.72 -2.12 -18.21
C TRP A 239 6.90 -3.37 -18.53
N ARG A 240 6.14 -3.33 -19.63
CA ARG A 240 5.39 -4.45 -20.16
C ARG A 240 6.31 -5.54 -20.70
N ASP A 241 7.37 -5.13 -21.40
CA ASP A 241 8.28 -6.03 -22.08
C ASP A 241 9.17 -6.78 -21.07
N TYR A 242 9.41 -6.16 -19.92
CA TYR A 242 10.20 -6.71 -18.81
C TYR A 242 9.43 -6.66 -17.48
N PRO A 243 8.37 -7.47 -17.32
CA PRO A 243 7.55 -7.47 -16.11
C PRO A 243 8.33 -7.83 -14.85
N GLN A 244 9.51 -8.43 -14.99
CA GLN A 244 10.42 -8.70 -13.87
C GLN A 244 10.91 -7.44 -13.17
N VAL A 245 10.90 -6.30 -13.83
CA VAL A 245 11.16 -5.00 -13.21
C VAL A 245 10.14 -4.74 -12.10
N LEU A 246 8.86 -4.99 -12.36
CA LEU A 246 7.77 -4.79 -11.39
C LEU A 246 7.74 -5.87 -10.31
N CYS A 247 7.79 -7.16 -10.72
CA CYS A 247 7.51 -8.30 -9.83
C CYS A 247 8.79 -8.97 -9.26
N GLY A 248 9.96 -8.66 -9.83
CA GLY A 248 11.21 -9.37 -9.56
C GLY A 248 11.34 -10.69 -10.32
N GLY A 249 12.55 -11.18 -10.46
CA GLY A 249 12.87 -12.42 -11.14
C GLY A 249 13.95 -12.27 -12.21
N VAL A 250 14.17 -13.30 -13.04
CA VAL A 250 15.19 -13.28 -14.07
C VAL A 250 14.70 -12.45 -15.26
N ILE A 251 15.45 -11.36 -15.58
CA ILE A 251 15.04 -10.42 -16.62
C ILE A 251 15.51 -10.83 -18.02
N ASN A 252 16.57 -11.63 -18.12
CA ASN A 252 17.15 -12.15 -19.37
C ASN A 252 17.17 -13.68 -19.41
N PRO A 253 16.02 -14.36 -19.41
CA PRO A 253 15.93 -15.83 -19.30
C PRO A 253 16.50 -16.57 -20.53
N TRP A 254 16.78 -15.87 -21.63
CA TRP A 254 17.41 -16.41 -22.83
C TRP A 254 18.94 -16.58 -22.72
N GLU A 255 19.55 -15.93 -21.71
CA GLU A 255 20.98 -16.05 -21.43
C GLU A 255 21.28 -17.36 -20.67
N LYS A 256 22.55 -17.73 -20.66
CA LYS A 256 23.01 -18.89 -19.86
C LYS A 256 22.81 -18.60 -18.37
N PRO A 257 22.60 -19.63 -17.53
CA PRO A 257 22.36 -19.43 -16.10
C PRO A 257 23.41 -18.58 -15.36
N GLU A 258 24.67 -18.63 -15.78
CA GLU A 258 25.78 -17.83 -15.23
C GLU A 258 25.73 -16.36 -15.63
N ASP A 259 25.06 -16.04 -16.73
CA ASP A 259 24.95 -14.68 -17.30
C ASP A 259 23.56 -14.07 -17.03
N GLN A 260 22.69 -14.80 -16.32
CA GLN A 260 21.35 -14.33 -16.00
C GLN A 260 21.37 -13.25 -14.92
N ILE A 261 20.61 -12.18 -15.16
CA ILE A 261 20.43 -11.09 -14.24
C ILE A 261 19.10 -11.31 -13.48
N THR A 262 19.18 -11.27 -12.16
CA THR A 262 18.00 -11.45 -11.30
C THR A 262 17.65 -10.14 -10.63
N VAL A 263 16.46 -9.62 -10.94
CA VAL A 263 15.85 -8.48 -10.25
C VAL A 263 15.36 -8.93 -8.87
N LYS A 264 15.60 -8.12 -7.84
CA LYS A 264 15.24 -8.39 -6.44
C LYS A 264 13.74 -8.70 -6.30
N LYS A 265 13.39 -9.63 -5.41
CA LYS A 265 11.99 -9.96 -5.05
C LYS A 265 11.65 -9.48 -3.63
N PRO A 266 10.45 -8.92 -3.45
CA PRO A 266 9.49 -8.52 -4.47
C PRO A 266 10.10 -7.43 -5.37
N GLY A 267 9.60 -7.23 -6.60
CA GLY A 267 10.07 -6.17 -7.50
C GLY A 267 9.70 -4.76 -7.00
N ILE A 268 10.00 -3.74 -7.79
CA ILE A 268 9.85 -2.34 -7.34
C ILE A 268 8.39 -1.88 -7.15
N GLU A 269 7.42 -2.60 -7.73
CA GLU A 269 6.00 -2.24 -7.67
C GLU A 269 5.51 -2.05 -6.23
N HIS A 270 5.95 -2.88 -5.30
CA HIS A 270 5.50 -2.82 -3.92
C HIS A 270 5.91 -1.53 -3.18
N LEU A 271 6.96 -0.83 -3.64
CA LEU A 271 7.37 0.45 -3.06
C LEU A 271 6.48 1.62 -3.51
N PHE A 272 5.74 1.47 -4.61
CA PHE A 272 5.00 2.55 -5.19
C PHE A 272 3.61 2.72 -4.59
N THR A 273 3.20 3.97 -4.51
CA THR A 273 1.84 4.42 -4.26
C THR A 273 1.47 5.50 -5.28
N THR A 274 0.21 5.70 -5.51
CA THR A 274 -0.30 6.80 -6.37
C THR A 274 -0.86 7.97 -5.56
N VAL A 275 -0.84 7.85 -4.23
CA VAL A 275 -1.36 8.84 -3.28
C VAL A 275 -0.26 9.28 -2.30
N GLY A 276 -0.50 10.38 -1.60
CA GLY A 276 0.46 10.97 -0.67
C GLY A 276 1.32 12.05 -1.33
N THR A 277 2.39 12.43 -0.64
CA THR A 277 3.29 13.51 -1.05
C THR A 277 4.57 12.97 -1.67
N LYS A 278 5.46 13.88 -2.11
CA LYS A 278 6.83 13.52 -2.52
C LYS A 278 7.73 13.12 -1.34
N LYS A 279 7.30 13.42 -0.11
CA LYS A 279 8.07 13.19 1.09
C LYS A 279 7.81 11.80 1.65
N ILE A 280 8.87 11.16 2.11
CA ILE A 280 8.80 9.90 2.86
C ILE A 280 8.60 10.24 4.33
N ASP A 281 7.66 9.58 4.99
CA ASP A 281 7.52 9.66 6.44
C ASP A 281 8.68 8.90 7.11
N ILE A 282 9.74 9.66 7.41
CA ILE A 282 11.01 9.09 7.87
C ILE A 282 10.85 8.35 9.21
N ASN A 283 9.92 8.80 10.03
CA ASN A 283 9.70 8.23 11.36
C ASN A 283 8.97 6.88 11.32
N ASN A 284 8.32 6.57 10.22
CA ASN A 284 7.54 5.34 10.04
C ASN A 284 7.98 4.56 8.79
N CYS A 285 9.06 4.99 8.12
CA CYS A 285 9.66 4.25 7.03
C CYS A 285 10.49 3.08 7.57
N HIS A 286 10.25 1.89 7.03
CA HIS A 286 10.99 0.67 7.37
C HIS A 286 11.70 0.06 6.15
N SER A 287 11.78 0.81 5.04
CA SER A 287 12.36 0.33 3.79
C SER A 287 13.66 1.04 3.48
N LEU A 288 14.77 0.30 3.54
CA LEU A 288 16.06 0.77 3.04
C LEU A 288 15.98 1.13 1.56
N ASP A 289 15.29 0.30 0.76
CA ASP A 289 15.16 0.50 -0.68
C ASP A 289 14.43 1.81 -1.05
N ALA A 290 13.53 2.29 -0.19
CA ALA A 290 12.90 3.59 -0.37
C ALA A 290 13.84 4.72 0.04
N LEU A 291 14.60 4.58 1.12
CA LEU A 291 15.51 5.61 1.63
C LEU A 291 16.67 5.87 0.68
N VAL A 292 17.25 4.84 0.07
CA VAL A 292 18.36 5.02 -0.90
C VAL A 292 17.95 5.82 -2.13
N THR A 293 16.66 6.01 -2.40
CA THR A 293 16.18 6.85 -3.51
C THR A 293 16.16 8.34 -3.18
N VAL A 294 16.49 8.72 -1.96
CA VAL A 294 16.40 10.11 -1.50
C VAL A 294 17.68 10.86 -1.80
N PRO A 295 17.64 11.96 -2.59
CA PRO A 295 18.80 12.83 -2.79
C PRO A 295 19.36 13.33 -1.45
N GLY A 296 20.67 13.22 -1.27
CA GLY A 296 21.35 13.52 -0.01
C GLY A 296 21.51 12.31 0.92
N VAL A 297 20.89 11.17 0.62
CA VAL A 297 21.24 9.86 1.17
C VAL A 297 22.34 9.22 0.31
N TYR A 298 22.43 9.59 -0.95
CA TYR A 298 23.55 9.34 -1.87
C TYR A 298 24.17 10.67 -2.30
N GLU A 299 25.46 10.69 -2.62
CA GLU A 299 26.14 11.88 -3.13
C GLU A 299 26.08 11.95 -4.66
N ASN A 300 26.59 10.93 -5.34
CA ASN A 300 26.61 10.86 -6.79
C ASN A 300 26.08 9.50 -7.28
N PRO A 301 24.88 9.45 -7.87
CA PRO A 301 24.27 8.18 -8.28
C PRO A 301 25.00 7.48 -9.45
N GLU A 302 25.91 8.17 -10.15
CA GLU A 302 26.70 7.58 -11.23
C GLU A 302 27.87 6.72 -10.71
N ASP A 303 28.29 6.94 -9.47
CA ASP A 303 29.37 6.18 -8.88
C ASP A 303 29.02 4.72 -8.67
N ASN A 304 29.99 3.83 -8.85
CA ASN A 304 29.78 2.40 -8.69
C ASN A 304 29.42 2.01 -7.26
N ASP A 305 29.95 2.74 -6.28
CA ASP A 305 29.77 2.47 -4.85
C ASP A 305 28.58 3.26 -4.26
N ALA A 306 27.90 4.09 -5.07
CA ALA A 306 26.78 4.95 -4.62
C ALA A 306 25.68 4.19 -3.87
N LEU A 307 25.36 2.98 -4.29
CA LEU A 307 24.35 2.16 -3.62
C LEU A 307 24.83 1.68 -2.24
N ASP A 308 26.08 1.25 -2.12
CA ASP A 308 26.62 0.74 -0.85
C ASP A 308 26.73 1.89 0.17
N GLU A 309 27.16 3.08 -0.27
CA GLU A 309 27.19 4.29 0.55
C GLU A 309 25.78 4.68 1.00
N ALA A 310 24.84 4.76 0.05
CA ALA A 310 23.44 5.09 0.36
C ALA A 310 22.78 4.09 1.32
N LEU A 311 23.09 2.80 1.19
CA LEU A 311 22.62 1.77 2.12
C LEU A 311 23.20 1.97 3.53
N GLY A 312 24.48 2.39 3.64
CA GLY A 312 25.09 2.74 4.91
C GLY A 312 24.36 3.88 5.60
N VAL A 313 24.14 4.99 4.89
CA VAL A 313 23.40 6.16 5.40
C VAL A 313 21.94 5.80 5.76
N ALA A 314 21.25 5.09 4.88
CA ALA A 314 19.87 4.65 5.12
C ALA A 314 19.76 3.75 6.36
N GLN A 315 20.71 2.83 6.56
CA GLN A 315 20.75 1.98 7.73
C GLN A 315 21.03 2.78 9.00
N ALA A 316 21.96 3.75 8.95
CA ALA A 316 22.26 4.64 10.07
C ALA A 316 21.01 5.46 10.49
N ILE A 317 20.21 5.93 9.53
CA ILE A 317 18.93 6.60 9.79
C ILE A 317 17.97 5.67 10.55
N LEU A 318 17.79 4.44 10.07
CA LEU A 318 16.88 3.47 10.72
C LEU A 318 17.38 3.04 12.09
N ASP A 319 18.69 2.96 12.29
CA ASP A 319 19.26 2.60 13.58
C ASP A 319 19.18 3.77 14.57
N ALA A 320 19.33 5.01 14.12
CA ALA A 320 19.14 6.18 14.96
C ALA A 320 17.70 6.30 15.51
N LEU A 321 16.68 5.79 14.81
CA LEU A 321 15.32 5.69 15.33
C LEU A 321 15.18 4.75 16.54
N LYS A 322 16.11 3.81 16.73
CA LYS A 322 16.15 2.85 17.86
C LYS A 322 16.96 3.35 19.03
N VAL A 323 17.73 4.42 18.86
CA VAL A 323 18.60 4.97 19.90
C VAL A 323 17.88 6.09 20.64
N LYS A 324 17.81 5.96 21.97
CA LYS A 324 17.23 6.99 22.84
C LYS A 324 18.07 8.27 22.77
N PRO A 325 17.50 9.42 22.37
CA PRO A 325 18.23 10.69 22.42
C PRO A 325 18.38 11.20 23.85
N ASP A 326 19.42 12.01 24.11
CA ASP A 326 19.76 12.52 25.45
C ASP A 326 18.64 13.35 26.08
N TYR A 327 17.81 14.02 25.26
CA TYR A 327 16.70 14.83 25.74
C TYR A 327 15.45 14.02 26.14
N ALA A 328 15.43 12.71 25.87
CA ALA A 328 14.24 11.91 26.12
C ALA A 328 14.16 11.44 27.57
N VAL A 329 13.03 11.67 28.21
CA VAL A 329 12.78 11.33 29.61
C VAL A 329 12.24 9.91 29.80
N ASP A 330 11.49 9.41 28.82
CA ASP A 330 10.85 8.09 28.89
C ASP A 330 11.88 6.98 28.58
N GLU A 331 11.99 5.99 29.46
CA GLU A 331 12.93 4.86 29.31
C GLU A 331 12.27 3.60 28.74
N THR A 332 10.97 3.65 28.45
CA THR A 332 10.19 2.46 28.09
C THR A 332 9.97 2.28 26.60
N ARG A 333 10.54 3.15 25.76
CA ARG A 333 10.35 3.12 24.31
C ARG A 333 11.49 2.39 23.61
N ASP A 334 11.11 1.62 22.61
CA ASP A 334 12.04 0.94 21.71
C ASP A 334 12.29 1.74 20.42
N TRP A 335 11.64 2.92 20.28
CA TRP A 335 11.66 3.70 19.06
C TRP A 335 11.53 5.20 19.37
N TRP A 336 12.39 6.02 18.70
CA TRP A 336 12.57 7.43 18.98
C TRP A 336 12.52 8.24 17.70
N PRO A 337 11.36 8.82 17.34
CA PRO A 337 11.19 9.57 16.11
C PRO A 337 12.04 10.83 16.09
N PHE A 338 12.42 11.24 14.89
CA PHE A 338 13.07 12.51 14.66
C PHE A 338 12.04 13.65 14.77
N LYS A 339 12.39 14.71 15.46
CA LYS A 339 11.55 15.93 15.61
C LYS A 339 11.55 16.76 14.32
N ASP A 340 12.73 16.94 13.74
CA ASP A 340 12.99 17.74 12.56
C ASP A 340 14.33 17.35 11.92
N TRP A 341 14.75 18.13 10.92
CA TRP A 341 16.01 17.96 10.22
C TRP A 341 17.24 18.02 11.14
N ASN A 342 17.27 18.97 12.08
CA ASN A 342 18.42 19.13 12.96
C ASN A 342 18.57 17.92 13.89
N ASP A 343 17.47 17.43 14.46
CA ASP A 343 17.48 16.23 15.29
C ASP A 343 17.94 15.01 14.51
N LEU A 344 17.56 14.89 13.23
CA LEU A 344 18.05 13.82 12.35
C LEU A 344 19.56 13.91 12.17
N THR A 345 20.07 15.07 11.77
CA THR A 345 21.51 15.25 11.49
C THR A 345 22.40 15.16 12.74
N GLU A 346 21.85 15.47 13.91
CA GLU A 346 22.57 15.28 15.18
C GLU A 346 22.65 13.82 15.63
N ARG A 347 21.66 13.00 15.26
CA ARG A 347 21.53 11.62 15.73
C ARG A 347 22.08 10.59 14.76
N VAL A 348 22.15 10.93 13.48
CA VAL A 348 22.72 10.05 12.43
C VAL A 348 24.22 10.31 12.39
N GLU A 349 25.03 9.25 12.60
CA GLU A 349 26.50 9.35 12.62
C GLU A 349 27.08 9.56 11.23
N GLU A 350 26.34 9.16 10.18
CA GLU A 350 26.72 9.32 8.78
C GLU A 350 26.33 10.70 8.23
N ASP A 351 27.04 11.18 7.23
CA ASP A 351 26.77 12.49 6.64
C ASP A 351 25.53 12.42 5.73
N VAL A 352 24.43 13.00 6.19
CA VAL A 352 23.21 13.13 5.42
C VAL A 352 23.20 14.48 4.73
N GLY A 353 23.28 14.49 3.40
CA GLY A 353 23.29 15.71 2.62
C GLY A 353 22.03 16.57 2.83
N SER A 354 22.21 17.89 2.84
CA SER A 354 21.12 18.85 3.13
C SER A 354 19.90 18.71 2.22
N ASP A 355 20.08 18.19 1.03
CA ASP A 355 19.01 17.98 0.06
C ASP A 355 17.96 16.97 0.53
N ALA A 356 18.35 16.01 1.39
CA ALA A 356 17.44 15.00 1.94
C ALA A 356 16.28 15.62 2.76
N GLY A 357 16.53 16.75 3.42
CA GLY A 357 15.52 17.42 4.26
C GLY A 357 14.23 17.80 3.54
N GLN A 358 14.28 18.04 2.23
CA GLN A 358 13.07 18.35 1.45
C GLN A 358 12.24 17.11 1.08
N TYR A 359 12.81 15.91 1.20
CA TYR A 359 12.16 14.63 0.89
C TYR A 359 11.69 13.87 2.14
N PHE A 360 12.01 14.35 3.33
CA PHE A 360 11.55 13.75 4.57
C PHE A 360 10.40 14.53 5.19
N ALA A 361 9.40 13.80 5.67
CA ALA A 361 8.36 14.29 6.56
C ALA A 361 8.63 13.75 7.96
N TYR A 362 8.64 14.65 8.94
CA TYR A 362 8.87 14.29 10.35
C TYR A 362 7.56 14.18 11.12
N LYS A 363 6.52 14.79 10.61
CA LYS A 363 5.16 14.74 11.13
C LYS A 363 4.17 14.95 9.97
N PRO A 364 2.98 14.41 10.06
CA PRO A 364 1.94 14.68 9.09
C PRO A 364 1.52 16.17 9.08
N ASP A 365 1.06 16.63 7.93
CA ASP A 365 0.54 17.96 7.68
C ASP A 365 -0.80 17.90 6.92
N ASP A 366 -1.34 19.06 6.54
CA ASP A 366 -2.63 19.16 5.82
C ASP A 366 -2.62 18.46 4.43
N SER A 367 -1.45 18.14 3.89
CA SER A 367 -1.27 17.43 2.63
C SER A 367 -1.13 15.91 2.81
N THR A 368 -1.00 15.45 4.06
CA THR A 368 -0.77 14.04 4.36
C THR A 368 -2.00 13.20 4.04
N VAL A 369 -1.79 12.16 3.26
CA VAL A 369 -2.78 11.12 3.00
C VAL A 369 -2.54 9.95 3.95
N PHE A 370 -3.62 9.43 4.52
CA PHE A 370 -3.61 8.28 5.42
C PHE A 370 -4.22 7.07 4.73
N LYS A 371 -3.63 5.92 4.96
CA LYS A 371 -4.22 4.61 4.69
C LYS A 371 -4.87 4.12 5.96
N VAL A 372 -6.14 3.76 5.88
CA VAL A 372 -6.93 3.24 6.99
C VAL A 372 -7.40 1.84 6.62
N LYS A 373 -7.05 0.89 7.46
CA LYS A 373 -7.54 -0.48 7.35
C LYS A 373 -8.41 -0.78 8.55
N ILE A 374 -9.64 -1.24 8.30
CA ILE A 374 -10.60 -1.59 9.33
C ILE A 374 -10.96 -3.06 9.14
N THR A 375 -10.78 -3.87 10.18
CA THR A 375 -11.11 -5.29 10.15
C THR A 375 -12.16 -5.57 11.23
N GLY A 376 -13.34 -5.94 10.80
CA GLY A 376 -14.39 -6.46 11.67
C GLY A 376 -14.40 -7.99 11.66
N GLU A 377 -14.53 -8.61 12.82
CA GLU A 377 -14.55 -10.07 12.98
C GLU A 377 -15.71 -10.52 13.86
N SER A 378 -16.44 -11.54 13.43
CA SER A 378 -17.48 -12.22 14.23
C SER A 378 -17.67 -13.66 13.76
N MET A 379 -17.63 -14.60 14.69
CA MET A 379 -17.88 -16.04 14.46
C MET A 379 -17.15 -16.62 13.25
N GLY A 380 -15.89 -16.20 13.03
CA GLY A 380 -15.07 -16.66 11.91
C GLY A 380 -15.38 -15.99 10.57
N MET A 381 -16.25 -14.98 10.55
CA MET A 381 -16.43 -14.09 9.42
C MET A 381 -15.58 -12.84 9.64
N THR A 382 -14.96 -12.37 8.57
CA THR A 382 -14.21 -11.12 8.54
C THR A 382 -14.79 -10.23 7.45
N HIS A 383 -14.76 -8.93 7.70
CA HIS A 383 -14.99 -7.90 6.69
C HIS A 383 -13.91 -6.85 6.82
N GLU A 384 -13.25 -6.59 5.74
CA GLU A 384 -12.13 -5.65 5.67
C GLU A 384 -12.50 -4.44 4.83
N VAL A 385 -12.17 -3.26 5.34
CA VAL A 385 -12.28 -2.01 4.60
C VAL A 385 -10.90 -1.38 4.51
N ASN A 386 -10.48 -1.09 3.30
CA ASN A 386 -9.26 -0.36 3.00
C ASN A 386 -9.63 1.03 2.43
N ALA A 387 -9.25 2.08 3.12
CA ALA A 387 -9.57 3.44 2.74
C ALA A 387 -8.30 4.32 2.66
N GLU A 388 -8.32 5.27 1.73
CA GLU A 388 -7.34 6.34 1.64
C GLU A 388 -8.06 7.66 1.89
N CYS A 389 -7.56 8.45 2.82
CA CYS A 389 -8.21 9.67 3.24
C CYS A 389 -7.21 10.76 3.65
N TYR A 390 -7.69 11.98 3.75
CA TYR A 390 -6.94 13.11 4.30
C TYR A 390 -7.84 13.96 5.20
N VAL A 391 -7.22 14.75 6.08
CA VAL A 391 -7.95 15.66 6.97
C VAL A 391 -7.85 17.07 6.41
N LYS A 392 -9.00 17.71 6.17
CA LYS A 392 -9.05 19.10 5.70
C LYS A 392 -10.21 19.85 6.34
N ASN A 393 -9.92 21.00 6.93
CA ASN A 393 -10.92 21.87 7.60
C ASN A 393 -11.70 21.09 8.67
N GLY A 394 -11.03 20.28 9.49
CA GLY A 394 -11.66 19.51 10.56
C GLY A 394 -12.64 18.43 10.06
N LYS A 395 -12.42 17.90 8.87
CA LYS A 395 -13.20 16.80 8.30
C LYS A 395 -12.29 15.80 7.61
N VAL A 396 -12.58 14.50 7.84
CA VAL A 396 -11.97 13.42 7.07
C VAL A 396 -12.62 13.37 5.69
N ARG A 397 -11.81 13.28 4.65
CA ARG A 397 -12.24 13.15 3.26
C ARG A 397 -11.61 11.92 2.66
N TYR A 398 -12.45 11.00 2.21
CA TYR A 398 -12.01 9.76 1.57
C TYR A 398 -11.71 10.01 0.09
N ILE A 399 -10.54 9.54 -0.36
CA ILE A 399 -10.09 9.53 -1.75
C ILE A 399 -10.52 8.22 -2.40
N ARG A 400 -10.28 7.12 -1.69
CA ARG A 400 -10.64 5.77 -2.08
C ARG A 400 -11.30 5.05 -0.92
N TRP A 401 -12.18 4.14 -1.27
CA TRP A 401 -12.85 3.25 -0.34
C TRP A 401 -13.04 1.90 -1.03
N ARG A 402 -12.53 0.85 -0.41
CA ARG A 402 -12.66 -0.51 -0.91
C ARG A 402 -13.07 -1.44 0.22
N GLU A 403 -14.06 -2.27 -0.04
CA GLU A 403 -14.56 -3.30 0.86
C GLU A 403 -14.23 -4.68 0.27
N ASP A 404 -13.61 -5.54 1.08
CA ASP A 404 -13.20 -6.90 0.71
C ASP A 404 -13.91 -7.98 1.54
#